data_303578efe4c8d821d572f295dbb5e7e1
#
_entry.id   303578efe4c8d821d572f295dbb5e7e1
#
_cell.length_a   1.000
_cell.length_b   1.000
_cell.length_c   1.000
_cell.angle_alpha   90.00
_cell.angle_beta   90.00
_cell.angle_gamma   90.00
#
_symmetry.space_group_name_H-M   'P 1'
#
loop_
_entity.id
_entity.type
_entity.pdbx_description
1 polymer ?
#
loop_
_entity_poly.entity_id
_entity_poly.type
_entity_poly.pdbx_seq_one_letter_code
_entity_poly.pdbx_strand_id
1 'polypeptide(L)'
;MSSKRFDKKQLADIEAVSSWIPKTVTGDIADLVEVSEDSRIWPMVTSTVDNCLGQECSFFEDCHVNKARKAALASDIVVVNHHLFFADKSLKEDGFGALLPEVQTIIFDEAHQIPDIASNFLGSSFSSWLSLIHI
;
A
#
# COMPACT_ATOMS: atom_id res chain seq x y z
N MET A 1 10.58 -1.47 -28.78
CA MET A 1 9.89 -2.13 -27.64
C MET A 1 10.77 -3.29 -27.19
N SER A 2 11.47 -3.15 -26.06
CA SER A 2 12.35 -4.21 -25.55
C SER A 2 11.48 -5.27 -24.86
N SER A 3 11.42 -6.45 -25.44
CA SER A 3 10.77 -7.63 -24.82
C SER A 3 11.55 -7.98 -23.54
N LYS A 4 11.01 -7.62 -22.37
CA LYS A 4 11.54 -8.09 -21.08
C LYS A 4 11.43 -9.62 -21.07
N ARG A 5 12.54 -10.32 -21.24
CA ARG A 5 12.58 -11.78 -21.01
C ARG A 5 12.55 -12.01 -19.50
N PHE A 6 11.53 -12.70 -19.04
CA PHE A 6 11.47 -13.22 -17.67
C PHE A 6 12.51 -14.33 -17.50
N ASP A 7 13.19 -14.34 -16.37
CA ASP A 7 14.03 -15.45 -15.99
C ASP A 7 13.18 -16.64 -15.48
N LYS A 8 13.82 -17.81 -15.31
CA LYS A 8 13.10 -19.01 -14.86
C LYS A 8 12.44 -18.85 -13.50
N LYS A 9 13.07 -18.09 -12.61
CA LYS A 9 12.53 -17.83 -11.27
C LYS A 9 11.29 -16.95 -11.36
N GLN A 10 11.34 -15.87 -12.14
CA GLN A 10 10.20 -14.99 -12.35
C GLN A 10 9.02 -15.72 -12.97
N LEU A 11 9.24 -16.66 -13.90
CA LEU A 11 8.17 -17.46 -14.48
C LEU A 11 7.53 -18.38 -13.44
N ALA A 12 8.32 -19.04 -12.59
CA ALA A 12 7.81 -19.86 -11.50
C ALA A 12 7.01 -19.03 -10.48
N ASP A 13 7.53 -17.84 -10.12
CA ASP A 13 6.84 -16.93 -9.22
C ASP A 13 5.48 -16.46 -9.81
N ILE A 14 5.42 -16.17 -11.12
CA ILE A 14 4.16 -15.80 -11.81
C ILE A 14 3.17 -16.96 -11.81
N GLU A 15 3.62 -18.20 -12.04
CA GLU A 15 2.77 -19.39 -11.97
C GLU A 15 2.21 -19.60 -10.56
N ALA A 16 3.05 -19.44 -9.53
CA ALA A 16 2.62 -19.53 -8.13
C ALA A 16 1.55 -18.48 -7.81
N VAL A 17 1.77 -17.20 -8.15
CA VAL A 17 0.78 -16.14 -7.98
C VAL A 17 -0.51 -16.44 -8.74
N SER A 18 -0.43 -16.86 -10.00
CA SER A 18 -1.60 -17.17 -10.83
C SER A 18 -2.46 -18.29 -10.25
N SER A 19 -1.82 -19.31 -9.66
CA SER A 19 -2.52 -20.42 -9.02
C SER A 19 -3.07 -20.09 -7.64
N TRP A 20 -2.50 -19.07 -6.98
CA TRP A 20 -2.91 -18.60 -5.66
C TRP A 20 -4.07 -17.62 -5.71
N ILE A 21 -4.12 -16.71 -6.70
CA ILE A 21 -5.17 -15.68 -6.85
C ILE A 21 -6.60 -16.24 -6.64
N PRO A 22 -7.02 -17.35 -7.27
CA PRO A 22 -8.38 -17.85 -7.09
C PRO A 22 -8.62 -18.50 -5.72
N LYS A 23 -7.60 -18.73 -4.92
CA LYS A 23 -7.67 -19.43 -3.62
C LYS A 23 -7.60 -18.48 -2.43
N THR A 24 -6.95 -17.33 -2.60
CA THR A 24 -6.78 -16.37 -1.50
C THR A 24 -8.11 -15.72 -1.12
N VAL A 25 -8.30 -15.51 0.17
CA VAL A 25 -9.43 -14.77 0.74
C VAL A 25 -9.04 -13.33 1.03
N THR A 26 -7.81 -13.14 1.49
CA THR A 26 -7.27 -11.84 1.94
C THR A 26 -6.66 -11.05 0.80
N GLY A 27 -6.02 -11.72 -0.16
CA GLY A 27 -5.16 -11.11 -1.16
C GLY A 27 -3.84 -10.58 -0.57
N ASP A 28 -3.50 -10.94 0.66
CA ASP A 28 -2.26 -10.55 1.31
C ASP A 28 -1.10 -11.39 0.75
N ILE A 29 -0.10 -10.72 0.18
CA ILE A 29 1.06 -11.38 -0.43
C ILE A 29 1.88 -12.18 0.60
N ALA A 30 1.82 -11.82 1.87
CA ALA A 30 2.45 -12.57 2.94
C ALA A 30 1.89 -14.00 3.12
N ASP A 31 0.66 -14.25 2.66
CA ASP A 31 0.04 -15.58 2.68
C ASP A 31 0.65 -16.52 1.63
N LEU A 32 1.35 -15.98 0.62
CA LEU A 32 2.00 -16.76 -0.45
C LEU A 32 3.47 -17.02 -0.12
N VAL A 33 3.72 -17.98 0.76
CA VAL A 33 5.07 -18.31 1.28
C VAL A 33 6.05 -18.79 0.19
N GLU A 34 5.52 -19.28 -0.94
CA GLU A 34 6.31 -19.84 -2.05
C GLU A 34 7.05 -18.77 -2.85
N VAL A 35 6.59 -17.52 -2.77
CA VAL A 35 7.17 -16.37 -3.46
C VAL A 35 7.77 -15.41 -2.43
N SER A 36 9.07 -15.14 -2.55
CA SER A 36 9.76 -14.20 -1.66
C SER A 36 9.12 -12.82 -1.69
N GLU A 37 9.01 -12.15 -0.54
CA GLU A 37 8.54 -10.77 -0.43
C GLU A 37 9.37 -9.80 -1.28
N ASP A 38 10.67 -10.09 -1.47
CA ASP A 38 11.59 -9.30 -2.32
C ASP A 38 11.50 -9.65 -3.80
N SER A 39 10.57 -10.50 -4.22
CA SER A 39 10.47 -10.90 -5.61
C SER A 39 10.16 -9.72 -6.53
N ARG A 40 10.92 -9.64 -7.62
CA ARG A 40 10.76 -8.58 -8.64
C ARG A 40 9.44 -8.66 -9.41
N ILE A 41 8.65 -9.70 -9.19
CA ILE A 41 7.34 -9.80 -9.85
C ILE A 41 6.27 -8.95 -9.16
N TRP A 42 6.39 -8.68 -7.85
CA TRP A 42 5.36 -7.97 -7.10
C TRP A 42 4.94 -6.63 -7.71
N PRO A 43 5.87 -5.74 -8.12
CA PRO A 43 5.49 -4.49 -8.79
C PRO A 43 4.80 -4.68 -10.15
N MET A 44 4.81 -5.90 -10.70
CA MET A 44 4.21 -6.22 -12.00
C MET A 44 2.83 -6.83 -11.88
N VAL A 45 2.52 -7.44 -10.74
CA VAL A 45 1.25 -8.16 -10.49
C VAL A 45 0.38 -7.49 -9.44
N THR A 46 0.89 -6.44 -8.78
CA THR A 46 0.13 -5.64 -7.81
C THR A 46 -0.25 -4.29 -8.41
N SER A 47 -1.40 -3.77 -7.99
CA SER A 47 -1.84 -2.44 -8.37
C SER A 47 -1.13 -1.37 -7.56
N THR A 48 -0.81 -0.27 -8.23
CA THR A 48 -0.29 0.96 -7.63
C THR A 48 -1.35 2.06 -7.66
N VAL A 49 -1.11 3.17 -7.00
CA VAL A 49 -1.99 4.34 -7.05
C VAL A 49 -2.20 4.82 -8.49
N ASP A 50 -1.15 4.76 -9.32
CA ASP A 50 -1.18 5.26 -10.70
C ASP A 50 -1.99 4.39 -11.66
N ASN A 51 -2.14 3.09 -11.38
CA ASN A 51 -2.84 2.16 -12.27
C ASN A 51 -4.15 1.61 -11.69
N CYS A 52 -4.51 2.01 -10.48
CA CYS A 52 -5.76 1.61 -9.83
C CYS A 52 -6.93 2.48 -10.35
N LEU A 53 -7.92 1.86 -10.97
CA LEU A 53 -9.11 2.53 -11.49
C LEU A 53 -10.15 2.86 -10.40
N GLY A 54 -9.91 2.48 -9.14
CA GLY A 54 -10.84 2.74 -8.05
C GLY A 54 -12.25 2.20 -8.35
N GLN A 55 -13.26 3.03 -8.20
CA GLN A 55 -14.66 2.65 -8.43
C GLN A 55 -14.98 2.31 -9.90
N GLU A 56 -14.18 2.76 -10.85
CA GLU A 56 -14.35 2.46 -12.28
C GLU A 56 -13.79 1.08 -12.66
N CYS A 57 -13.13 0.39 -11.72
CA CYS A 57 -12.59 -0.95 -11.95
C CYS A 57 -13.72 -1.98 -12.05
N SER A 58 -13.73 -2.79 -13.11
CA SER A 58 -14.72 -3.87 -13.30
C SER A 58 -14.68 -4.94 -12.19
N PHE A 59 -13.56 -5.02 -11.45
CA PHE A 59 -13.36 -5.93 -10.31
C PHE A 59 -13.49 -5.23 -8.97
N PHE A 60 -14.07 -4.03 -8.90
CA PHE A 60 -14.10 -3.22 -7.68
C PHE A 60 -14.76 -3.97 -6.50
N GLU A 61 -15.88 -4.65 -6.72
CA GLU A 61 -16.56 -5.38 -5.64
C GLU A 61 -15.77 -6.60 -5.14
N ASP A 62 -14.98 -7.22 -6.01
CA ASP A 62 -14.13 -8.36 -5.67
C ASP A 62 -12.72 -7.96 -5.22
N CYS A 63 -12.39 -6.68 -5.32
CA CYS A 63 -11.07 -6.16 -4.97
C CYS A 63 -10.75 -6.39 -3.49
N HIS A 64 -9.64 -7.08 -3.21
CA HIS A 64 -9.19 -7.37 -1.85
C HIS A 64 -8.93 -6.09 -1.03
N VAL A 65 -8.37 -5.04 -1.64
CA VAL A 65 -8.15 -3.74 -0.99
C VAL A 65 -9.49 -3.10 -0.59
N ASN A 66 -10.51 -3.16 -1.46
CA ASN A 66 -11.83 -2.65 -1.15
C ASN A 66 -12.50 -3.46 -0.03
N LYS A 67 -12.39 -4.80 -0.09
CA LYS A 67 -12.88 -5.69 0.98
C LYS A 67 -12.20 -5.40 2.32
N ALA A 68 -10.88 -5.22 2.33
CA ALA A 68 -10.12 -4.88 3.54
C ALA A 68 -10.55 -3.52 4.13
N ARG A 69 -10.77 -2.50 3.29
CA ARG A 69 -11.29 -1.19 3.73
C ARG A 69 -12.69 -1.30 4.32
N LYS A 70 -13.59 -2.03 3.66
CA LYS A 70 -14.95 -2.27 4.17
C LYS A 70 -14.90 -2.99 5.53
N ALA A 71 -14.02 -3.97 5.68
CA ALA A 71 -13.82 -4.69 6.94
C ALA A 71 -13.27 -3.77 8.04
N ALA A 72 -12.29 -2.92 7.73
CA ALA A 72 -11.76 -1.95 8.69
C ALA A 72 -12.84 -0.96 9.19
N LEU A 73 -13.69 -0.46 8.27
CA LEU A 73 -14.79 0.43 8.62
C LEU A 73 -15.86 -0.23 9.50
N ALA A 74 -16.00 -1.55 9.43
CA ALA A 74 -16.97 -2.31 10.21
C ALA A 74 -16.40 -2.85 11.52
N SER A 75 -15.10 -2.63 11.80
CA SER A 75 -14.43 -3.19 12.96
C SER A 75 -14.39 -2.23 14.13
N ASP A 76 -14.52 -2.75 15.35
CA ASP A 76 -14.38 -1.99 16.60
C ASP A 76 -12.91 -1.65 16.90
N ILE A 77 -11.97 -2.47 16.44
CA ILE A 77 -10.54 -2.30 16.63
C ILE A 77 -9.85 -2.53 15.29
N VAL A 78 -8.99 -1.59 14.89
CA VAL A 78 -8.19 -1.68 13.66
C VAL A 78 -6.71 -1.53 14.02
N VAL A 79 -5.90 -2.49 13.60
CA VAL A 79 -4.44 -2.44 13.77
C VAL A 79 -3.80 -2.06 12.45
N VAL A 80 -3.00 -1.01 12.47
CA VAL A 80 -2.30 -0.49 11.29
C VAL A 80 -0.87 -0.12 11.63
N ASN A 81 0.01 -0.09 10.64
CA ASN A 81 1.33 0.46 10.85
C ASN A 81 1.31 2.01 10.89
N HIS A 82 2.32 2.60 11.49
CA HIS A 82 2.44 4.06 11.62
C HIS A 82 2.43 4.79 10.28
N HIS A 83 3.05 4.21 9.25
CA HIS A 83 3.09 4.81 7.92
C HIS A 83 1.70 4.96 7.32
N LEU A 84 0.86 3.93 7.41
CA LEU A 84 -0.51 3.99 6.91
C LEU A 84 -1.35 5.01 7.70
N PHE A 85 -1.16 5.08 9.01
CA PHE A 85 -1.83 6.07 9.85
C PHE A 85 -1.49 7.51 9.43
N PHE A 86 -0.21 7.84 9.27
CA PHE A 86 0.21 9.18 8.88
C PHE A 86 -0.11 9.51 7.43
N ALA A 87 -0.07 8.53 6.52
CA ALA A 87 -0.54 8.70 5.15
C ALA A 87 -2.04 9.05 5.10
N ASP A 88 -2.88 8.36 5.87
CA ASP A 88 -4.31 8.67 5.98
C ASP A 88 -4.54 10.07 6.54
N LYS A 89 -3.76 10.45 7.55
CA LYS A 89 -3.85 11.78 8.17
C LYS A 89 -3.53 12.88 7.15
N SER A 90 -2.44 12.74 6.39
CA SER A 90 -2.06 13.68 5.34
C SER A 90 -3.14 13.78 4.24
N LEU A 91 -3.67 12.65 3.78
CA LEU A 91 -4.74 12.63 2.78
C LEU A 91 -6.02 13.34 3.26
N LYS A 92 -6.38 13.21 4.53
CA LYS A 92 -7.52 13.91 5.13
C LYS A 92 -7.30 15.41 5.19
N GLU A 93 -6.10 15.86 5.52
CA GLU A 93 -5.74 17.29 5.52
C GLU A 93 -5.79 17.91 4.13
N ASP A 94 -5.39 17.14 3.10
CA ASP A 94 -5.45 17.56 1.70
C ASP A 94 -6.86 17.42 1.07
N GLY A 95 -7.84 16.90 1.79
CA GLY A 95 -9.23 16.75 1.32
C GLY A 95 -9.47 15.55 0.40
N PHE A 96 -8.54 14.60 0.30
CA PHE A 96 -8.63 13.43 -0.58
C PHE A 96 -9.40 12.23 -0.02
N GLY A 97 -10.12 12.41 1.09
CA GLY A 97 -10.88 11.33 1.72
C GLY A 97 -10.05 10.49 2.69
N ALA A 98 -10.71 9.55 3.36
CA ALA A 98 -10.13 8.74 4.42
C ALA A 98 -9.88 7.31 3.96
N LEU A 99 -8.73 6.76 4.34
CA LEU A 99 -8.43 5.32 4.20
C LEU A 99 -8.88 4.54 5.43
N LEU A 100 -8.80 5.18 6.60
CA LEU A 100 -9.13 4.61 7.90
C LEU A 100 -10.41 5.23 8.46
N PRO A 101 -11.19 4.48 9.28
CA PRO A 101 -12.35 5.00 9.95
C PRO A 101 -11.99 6.13 10.94
N GLU A 102 -12.97 6.94 11.30
CA GLU A 102 -12.83 7.85 12.42
C GLU A 102 -12.82 7.05 13.73
N VAL A 103 -11.85 7.35 14.58
CA VAL A 103 -11.64 6.65 15.85
C VAL A 103 -11.64 7.62 17.02
N GLN A 104 -12.15 7.17 18.16
CA GLN A 104 -12.18 7.94 19.40
C GLN A 104 -10.89 7.79 20.21
N THR A 105 -10.15 6.70 20.01
CA THR A 105 -8.94 6.39 20.77
C THR A 105 -7.88 5.82 19.83
N ILE A 106 -6.65 6.26 19.97
CA ILE A 106 -5.49 5.77 19.26
C ILE A 106 -4.45 5.33 20.28
N ILE A 107 -3.93 4.12 20.10
CA ILE A 107 -2.84 3.57 20.90
C ILE A 107 -1.64 3.38 19.98
N PHE A 108 -0.55 4.04 20.31
CA PHE A 108 0.71 3.88 19.58
C PHE A 108 1.62 2.91 20.34
N ASP A 109 1.99 1.84 19.68
CA ASP A 109 3.10 1.00 20.07
C ASP A 109 4.40 1.55 19.49
N GLU A 110 5.57 1.23 20.09
CA GLU A 110 6.87 1.71 19.61
C GLU A 110 6.89 3.24 19.33
N ALA A 111 6.30 4.02 20.23
CA ALA A 111 6.06 5.46 20.05
C ALA A 111 7.34 6.30 19.78
N HIS A 112 8.51 5.75 20.06
CA HIS A 112 9.79 6.39 19.75
C HIS A 112 10.05 6.56 18.25
N GLN A 113 9.38 5.79 17.38
CA GLN A 113 9.49 5.90 15.92
C GLN A 113 8.59 7.01 15.33
N ILE A 114 7.61 7.49 16.09
CA ILE A 114 6.60 8.44 15.60
C ILE A 114 7.22 9.74 15.06
N PRO A 115 8.18 10.40 15.74
CA PRO A 115 8.71 11.67 15.25
C PRO A 115 9.31 11.60 13.86
N ASP A 116 10.07 10.53 13.58
CA ASP A 116 10.74 10.35 12.29
C ASP A 116 9.72 10.04 11.19
N ILE A 117 8.76 9.15 11.48
CA ILE A 117 7.72 8.78 10.52
C ILE A 117 6.81 9.98 10.24
N ALA A 118 6.32 10.66 11.27
CA ALA A 118 5.45 11.83 11.11
C ALA A 118 6.12 12.93 10.29
N SER A 119 7.42 13.17 10.49
CA SER A 119 8.18 14.16 9.73
C SER A 119 8.22 13.88 8.23
N ASN A 120 8.19 12.60 7.83
CA ASN A 120 8.16 12.22 6.42
C ASN A 120 6.82 12.53 5.74
N PHE A 121 5.73 12.50 6.48
CA PHE A 121 4.38 12.72 5.92
C PHE A 121 3.86 14.15 6.13
N LEU A 122 4.17 14.76 7.25
CA LEU A 122 3.64 16.07 7.66
C LEU A 122 4.71 17.17 7.62
N GLY A 123 5.96 16.81 7.38
CA GLY A 123 7.08 17.74 7.33
C GLY A 123 7.26 18.38 5.97
N SER A 124 7.81 19.60 5.98
CA SER A 124 8.30 20.25 4.76
C SER A 124 9.79 20.03 4.62
N SER A 125 10.25 19.49 3.49
CA SER A 125 11.68 19.33 3.22
C SER A 125 12.21 20.44 2.32
N PHE A 126 13.30 21.09 2.73
CA PHE A 126 14.07 22.02 1.88
C PHE A 126 15.34 21.32 1.39
N SER A 127 15.47 21.22 0.06
CA SER A 127 16.72 20.76 -0.55
C SER A 127 17.58 21.96 -0.92
N SER A 128 18.82 22.00 -0.45
CA SER A 128 19.80 23.03 -0.86
C SER A 128 20.10 23.04 -2.36
N TRP A 129 19.80 21.97 -3.08
CA TRP A 129 19.91 21.88 -4.53
C TRP A 129 18.90 22.79 -5.26
N LEU A 130 17.71 22.97 -4.72
CA LEU A 130 16.69 23.88 -5.29
C LEU A 130 17.06 25.35 -5.14
N SER A 131 17.87 25.69 -4.13
CA SER A 131 18.35 27.06 -3.89
C SER A 131 19.40 27.53 -4.90
N LEU A 132 20.10 26.61 -5.57
CA LEU A 132 21.16 26.94 -6.54
C LEU A 132 20.65 27.17 -7.97
N ILE A 133 19.37 26.92 -8.26
CA ILE A 133 18.78 27.06 -9.61
C ILE A 133 18.16 28.45 -9.81
N HIS A 134 18.05 29.27 -8.77
CA HIS A 134 17.41 30.59 -8.80
C HIS A 134 18.35 31.77 -8.58
N ILE A 135 19.66 31.64 -8.85
CA ILE A 135 20.59 32.77 -8.90
C ILE A 135 21.12 32.96 -10.30
#